data_73118ade54c357b08897dc653f0db5f4
#
_entry.id   73118ade54c357b08897dc653f0db5f4
#
_cell.length_a   1.000
_cell.length_b   1.000
_cell.length_c   1.000
_cell.angle_alpha   90.00
_cell.angle_beta   90.00
_cell.angle_gamma   90.00
#
_symmetry.space_group_name_H-M   'P 1'
#
loop_
_entity.id
_entity.type
_entity.pdbx_description
1 polymer ?
#
loop_
_entity_poly.entity_id
_entity_poly.type
_entity_poly.pdbx_seq_one_letter_code
_entity_poly.pdbx_strand_id
1 'polypeptide(L)'
;MPDGCSPHVPEAGFQKTENGVVVEVKQQQPTDVRKVRLEVMGEKLIHVSATPEKEFSKEQSLIVIPQRNKTDFKVEEQGDEVTVKTSELCAIVSKTTGEVRFTDADGKQILAEDSDGRTFTPVEVEGTKGYTVRQVFQSAGNDEAFYGLGQHQADEFNYKGKNEELFQYNTKVSVPFIVSNKNYGVLWDSYSLCRFGDPRDYSQLGDVFKLYDKEGKEGALTGTYIPGKKDVETLVRREDSLLF
;
A
#
# COMPACT_ATOMS: atom_id res chain seq x y z
N MET A 1 -28.48 -9.57 -40.00
CA MET A 1 -27.53 -9.93 -38.95
C MET A 1 -26.95 -8.64 -38.45
N PRO A 2 -27.16 -8.24 -37.18
CA PRO A 2 -26.54 -7.03 -36.66
C PRO A 2 -25.11 -7.36 -36.26
N ASP A 3 -24.20 -6.53 -36.74
CA ASP A 3 -22.78 -6.58 -36.48
C ASP A 3 -22.49 -6.53 -34.99
N GLY A 4 -21.84 -7.58 -34.51
CA GLY A 4 -21.35 -7.64 -33.11
C GLY A 4 -20.23 -6.62 -32.95
N CYS A 5 -20.54 -5.53 -32.27
CA CYS A 5 -19.55 -4.59 -31.76
C CYS A 5 -18.78 -5.29 -30.64
N SER A 6 -17.64 -5.90 -30.97
CA SER A 6 -16.70 -6.36 -29.95
C SER A 6 -16.28 -5.14 -29.10
N PRO A 7 -16.27 -5.24 -27.77
CA PRO A 7 -15.78 -4.14 -26.95
C PRO A 7 -14.32 -3.87 -27.34
N HIS A 8 -14.05 -2.66 -27.78
CA HIS A 8 -12.70 -2.19 -28.08
C HIS A 8 -11.92 -2.18 -26.75
N VAL A 9 -11.07 -3.20 -26.56
CA VAL A 9 -10.10 -3.21 -25.48
C VAL A 9 -9.04 -2.18 -25.85
N PRO A 10 -8.84 -1.10 -25.08
CA PRO A 10 -7.80 -0.13 -25.40
C PRO A 10 -6.46 -0.85 -25.47
N GLU A 11 -5.69 -0.62 -26.52
CA GLU A 11 -4.29 -1.05 -26.55
C GLU A 11 -3.53 -0.36 -25.41
N ALA A 12 -2.68 -1.12 -24.71
CA ALA A 12 -1.81 -0.59 -23.68
C ALA A 12 -0.94 0.53 -24.28
N GLY A 13 -1.02 1.72 -23.71
CA GLY A 13 -0.36 2.89 -24.24
C GLY A 13 -0.06 3.92 -23.15
N PHE A 14 0.54 5.05 -23.54
CA PHE A 14 0.73 6.16 -22.63
C PHE A 14 0.52 7.50 -23.30
N GLN A 15 0.18 8.50 -22.52
CA GLN A 15 0.05 9.89 -22.95
C GLN A 15 0.94 10.78 -22.08
N LYS A 16 1.77 11.60 -22.73
CA LYS A 16 2.51 12.67 -22.01
C LYS A 16 1.55 13.76 -21.59
N THR A 17 1.78 14.26 -20.38
CA THR A 17 1.08 15.42 -19.82
C THR A 17 2.08 16.57 -19.62
N GLU A 18 1.61 17.73 -19.18
CA GLU A 18 2.50 18.88 -18.93
C GLU A 18 3.58 18.56 -17.87
N ASN A 19 3.24 17.76 -16.86
CA ASN A 19 4.09 17.46 -15.71
C ASN A 19 4.39 15.96 -15.52
N GLY A 20 4.14 15.12 -16.54
CA GLY A 20 4.41 13.68 -16.40
C GLY A 20 3.80 12.82 -17.50
N VAL A 21 3.24 11.69 -17.10
CA VAL A 21 2.59 10.73 -18.03
C VAL A 21 1.36 10.10 -17.40
N VAL A 22 0.44 9.69 -18.25
CA VAL A 22 -0.64 8.75 -17.91
C VAL A 22 -0.43 7.49 -18.74
N VAL A 23 -0.32 6.36 -18.08
CA VAL A 23 -0.17 5.04 -18.69
C VAL A 23 -1.49 4.29 -18.60
N GLU A 24 -1.99 3.81 -19.73
CA GLU A 24 -3.13 2.91 -19.78
C GLU A 24 -2.66 1.45 -19.67
N VAL A 25 -3.19 0.76 -18.67
CA VAL A 25 -2.82 -0.61 -18.31
C VAL A 25 -3.88 -1.55 -18.86
N LYS A 26 -3.46 -2.71 -19.33
CA LYS A 26 -4.36 -3.73 -19.83
C LYS A 26 -5.05 -4.45 -18.68
N GLN A 27 -6.25 -4.00 -18.30
CA GLN A 27 -7.07 -4.70 -17.30
C GLN A 27 -7.45 -6.10 -17.76
N GLN A 28 -7.35 -7.06 -16.85
CA GLN A 28 -7.91 -8.41 -17.00
C GLN A 28 -9.26 -8.53 -16.29
N GLN A 29 -9.39 -7.82 -15.15
CA GLN A 29 -10.60 -7.77 -14.34
C GLN A 29 -10.98 -6.31 -14.05
N PRO A 30 -12.25 -6.01 -13.77
CA PRO A 30 -12.70 -4.63 -13.50
C PRO A 30 -12.03 -3.96 -12.29
N THR A 31 -11.48 -4.77 -11.38
CA THR A 31 -10.78 -4.33 -10.17
C THR A 31 -9.28 -4.16 -10.34
N ASP A 32 -8.74 -4.58 -11.49
CA ASP A 32 -7.33 -4.34 -11.79
C ASP A 32 -7.10 -2.86 -12.08
N VAL A 33 -5.87 -2.41 -11.89
CA VAL A 33 -5.49 -1.05 -12.29
C VAL A 33 -5.73 -0.86 -13.79
N ARG A 34 -6.36 0.25 -14.12
CA ARG A 34 -6.61 0.65 -15.51
C ARG A 34 -5.68 1.75 -15.98
N LYS A 35 -5.42 2.72 -15.09
CA LYS A 35 -4.54 3.84 -15.39
C LYS A 35 -3.59 4.10 -14.23
N VAL A 36 -2.36 4.40 -14.59
CA VAL A 36 -1.35 4.91 -13.66
C VAL A 36 -0.89 6.26 -14.17
N ARG A 37 -0.86 7.26 -13.30
CA ARG A 37 -0.34 8.60 -13.58
C ARG A 37 0.90 8.83 -12.75
N LEU A 38 1.98 9.25 -13.42
CA LEU A 38 3.20 9.72 -12.80
C LEU A 38 3.31 11.22 -13.03
N GLU A 39 3.35 12.01 -11.96
CA GLU A 39 3.47 13.47 -11.99
C GLU A 39 4.78 13.88 -11.33
N VAL A 40 5.63 14.60 -12.08
CA VAL A 40 6.88 15.14 -11.58
C VAL A 40 6.59 16.38 -10.77
N MET A 41 6.78 16.26 -9.46
CA MET A 41 6.56 17.35 -8.49
C MET A 41 7.87 18.07 -8.13
N GLY A 42 9.00 17.48 -8.47
CA GLY A 42 10.35 17.99 -8.23
C GLY A 42 11.40 17.00 -8.71
N GLU A 43 12.67 17.37 -8.65
CA GLU A 43 13.76 16.51 -9.12
C GLU A 43 13.84 15.18 -8.36
N LYS A 44 13.43 15.17 -7.09
CA LYS A 44 13.44 14.01 -6.19
C LYS A 44 12.04 13.60 -5.74
N LEU A 45 10.99 14.10 -6.39
CA LEU A 45 9.62 13.89 -5.95
C LEU A 45 8.73 13.57 -7.15
N ILE A 46 8.14 12.38 -7.15
CA ILE A 46 7.14 11.94 -8.12
C ILE A 46 5.88 11.52 -7.39
N HIS A 47 4.74 12.06 -7.81
CA HIS A 47 3.43 11.66 -7.34
C HIS A 47 2.87 10.56 -8.23
N VAL A 48 2.43 9.45 -7.63
CA VAL A 48 1.82 8.32 -8.32
C VAL A 48 0.34 8.27 -7.99
N SER A 49 -0.49 8.27 -9.02
CA SER A 49 -1.92 8.01 -8.88
C SER A 49 -2.31 6.80 -9.70
N ALA A 50 -3.18 5.95 -9.17
CA ALA A 50 -3.68 4.78 -9.87
C ALA A 50 -5.21 4.66 -9.71
N THR A 51 -5.87 4.12 -10.73
CA THR A 51 -7.32 3.92 -10.70
C THR A 51 -7.73 2.70 -11.51
N PRO A 52 -8.73 1.92 -11.06
CA PRO A 52 -9.39 0.90 -11.87
C PRO A 52 -10.42 1.50 -12.83
N GLU A 53 -10.79 2.77 -12.65
CA GLU A 53 -11.81 3.47 -13.41
C GLU A 53 -11.28 4.09 -14.71
N LYS A 54 -12.20 4.53 -15.57
CA LYS A 54 -11.86 5.23 -16.83
C LYS A 54 -11.19 6.57 -16.58
N GLU A 55 -11.56 7.24 -15.49
CA GLU A 55 -11.09 8.57 -15.13
C GLU A 55 -10.53 8.57 -13.71
N PHE A 56 -9.51 9.38 -13.47
CA PHE A 56 -9.03 9.64 -12.11
C PHE A 56 -10.07 10.43 -11.33
N SER A 57 -10.08 10.28 -10.00
CA SER A 57 -10.86 11.18 -9.13
C SER A 57 -10.49 12.63 -9.41
N LYS A 58 -11.49 13.51 -9.34
CA LYS A 58 -11.32 14.97 -9.46
C LYS A 58 -11.12 15.64 -8.10
N GLU A 59 -11.16 14.86 -7.03
CA GLU A 59 -10.91 15.36 -5.69
C GLU A 59 -9.46 15.81 -5.56
N GLN A 60 -9.28 16.95 -4.92
CA GLN A 60 -7.96 17.47 -4.64
C GLN A 60 -7.44 16.87 -3.34
N SER A 61 -6.14 16.58 -3.30
CA SER A 61 -5.48 16.21 -2.07
C SER A 61 -5.64 17.29 -1.00
N LEU A 62 -5.90 16.88 0.24
CA LEU A 62 -5.93 17.77 1.40
C LEU A 62 -4.54 17.99 2.02
N ILE A 63 -3.56 17.17 1.66
CA ILE A 63 -2.22 17.15 2.28
C ILE A 63 -1.10 17.48 1.30
N VAL A 64 -1.37 17.47 0.00
CA VAL A 64 -0.38 17.80 -1.04
C VAL A 64 -0.72 19.15 -1.65
N ILE A 65 0.22 20.07 -1.57
CA ILE A 65 0.10 21.40 -2.19
C ILE A 65 0.56 21.29 -3.65
N PRO A 66 -0.24 21.75 -4.63
CA PRO A 66 0.16 21.76 -6.03
C PRO A 66 1.48 22.50 -6.23
N GLN A 67 2.41 21.87 -6.93
CA GLN A 67 3.71 22.49 -7.25
C GLN A 67 3.53 23.56 -8.33
N ARG A 68 4.21 24.69 -8.14
CA ARG A 68 4.19 25.81 -9.10
C ARG A 68 5.45 25.86 -9.98
N ASN A 69 6.51 25.19 -9.57
CA ASN A 69 7.75 25.18 -10.29
C ASN A 69 7.77 24.03 -11.31
N LYS A 70 8.15 24.33 -12.54
CA LYS A 70 8.39 23.31 -13.54
C LYS A 70 9.71 22.63 -13.25
N THR A 71 9.69 21.30 -13.28
CA THR A 71 10.89 20.46 -13.21
C THR A 71 11.08 19.80 -14.56
N ASP A 72 12.29 19.86 -15.09
CA ASP A 72 12.63 19.20 -16.35
C ASP A 72 12.62 17.68 -16.18
N PHE A 73 12.02 16.99 -17.10
CA PHE A 73 12.00 15.53 -17.13
C PHE A 73 11.99 15.00 -18.55
N LYS A 74 12.42 13.76 -18.70
CA LYS A 74 12.35 13.00 -19.95
C LYS A 74 11.39 11.83 -19.80
N VAL A 75 10.76 11.48 -20.90
CA VAL A 75 9.91 10.28 -20.98
C VAL A 75 10.47 9.40 -22.07
N GLU A 76 10.75 8.16 -21.70
CA GLU A 76 11.27 7.13 -22.59
C GLU A 76 10.34 5.90 -22.53
N GLU A 77 10.16 5.25 -23.68
CA GLU A 77 9.41 3.99 -23.77
C GLU A 77 10.37 2.91 -24.26
N GLN A 78 10.40 1.80 -23.54
CA GLN A 78 11.18 0.63 -23.95
C GLN A 78 10.37 -0.65 -23.69
N GLY A 79 9.90 -1.28 -24.75
CA GLY A 79 9.07 -2.49 -24.67
C GLY A 79 7.80 -2.25 -23.87
N ASP A 80 7.65 -2.93 -22.75
CA ASP A 80 6.50 -2.80 -21.84
C ASP A 80 6.60 -1.60 -20.88
N GLU A 81 7.76 -1.00 -20.76
CA GLU A 81 8.03 0.01 -19.75
C GLU A 81 7.96 1.44 -20.27
N VAL A 82 7.37 2.32 -19.49
CA VAL A 82 7.42 3.78 -19.65
C VAL A 82 8.20 4.36 -18.48
N THR A 83 9.27 5.09 -18.77
CA THR A 83 10.14 5.70 -17.79
C THR A 83 9.96 7.21 -17.78
N VAL A 84 9.76 7.79 -16.60
CA VAL A 84 9.84 9.23 -16.34
C VAL A 84 11.13 9.48 -15.56
N LYS A 85 12.03 10.29 -16.15
CA LYS A 85 13.36 10.53 -15.61
C LYS A 85 13.57 12.02 -15.36
N THR A 86 13.89 12.37 -14.12
CA THR A 86 14.41 13.68 -13.71
C THR A 86 15.95 13.65 -13.67
N SER A 87 16.58 14.70 -13.14
CA SER A 87 18.03 14.71 -12.88
C SER A 87 18.45 13.73 -11.77
N GLU A 88 17.56 13.39 -10.84
CA GLU A 88 17.88 12.67 -9.60
C GLU A 88 17.11 11.35 -9.43
N LEU A 89 15.97 11.19 -10.10
CA LEU A 89 15.04 10.10 -9.86
C LEU A 89 14.46 9.57 -11.18
N CYS A 90 14.31 8.26 -11.28
CA CYS A 90 13.56 7.62 -12.34
C CYS A 90 12.36 6.87 -11.76
N ALA A 91 11.18 7.03 -12.35
CA ALA A 91 10.02 6.19 -12.11
C ALA A 91 9.70 5.42 -13.38
N ILE A 92 9.59 4.12 -13.25
CA ILE A 92 9.35 3.19 -14.35
C ILE A 92 8.02 2.49 -14.08
N VAL A 93 7.12 2.49 -15.07
CA VAL A 93 5.82 1.84 -14.97
C VAL A 93 5.63 0.81 -16.08
N SER A 94 5.15 -0.39 -15.72
CA SER A 94 4.78 -1.44 -16.67
C SER A 94 3.42 -1.13 -17.31
N LYS A 95 3.32 -1.20 -18.62
CA LYS A 95 2.06 -1.06 -19.37
C LYS A 95 1.16 -2.30 -19.22
N THR A 96 1.73 -3.44 -18.87
CA THR A 96 0.99 -4.69 -18.68
C THR A 96 0.40 -4.80 -17.28
N THR A 97 1.17 -4.48 -16.23
CA THR A 97 0.76 -4.70 -14.85
C THR A 97 0.41 -3.40 -14.10
N GLY A 98 0.90 -2.26 -14.57
CA GLY A 98 0.79 -0.98 -13.89
C GLY A 98 1.69 -0.84 -12.66
N GLU A 99 2.57 -1.80 -12.41
CA GLU A 99 3.56 -1.74 -11.34
C GLU A 99 4.52 -0.59 -11.55
N VAL A 100 4.88 0.07 -10.47
CA VAL A 100 5.82 1.19 -10.48
C VAL A 100 7.06 0.85 -9.66
N ARG A 101 8.22 1.12 -10.23
CA ARG A 101 9.49 1.05 -9.52
C ARG A 101 10.27 2.34 -9.65
N PHE A 102 11.08 2.62 -8.64
CA PHE A 102 11.91 3.81 -8.56
C PHE A 102 13.37 3.44 -8.51
N THR A 103 14.19 4.17 -9.27
CA THR A 103 15.65 4.07 -9.22
C THR A 103 16.25 5.45 -9.05
N ASP A 104 17.48 5.54 -8.55
CA ASP A 104 18.27 6.74 -8.61
C ASP A 104 18.74 7.03 -10.06
N ALA A 105 19.48 8.11 -10.23
CA ALA A 105 19.99 8.53 -11.53
C ALA A 105 20.96 7.49 -12.15
N ASP A 106 21.62 6.68 -11.33
CA ASP A 106 22.57 5.64 -11.73
C ASP A 106 21.88 4.30 -12.03
N GLY A 107 20.56 4.22 -11.85
CA GLY A 107 19.75 3.02 -12.10
C GLY A 107 19.68 2.04 -10.93
N LYS A 108 20.18 2.40 -9.76
CA LYS A 108 20.05 1.58 -8.55
C LYS A 108 18.62 1.67 -8.01
N GLN A 109 17.99 0.52 -7.81
CA GLN A 109 16.63 0.48 -7.26
C GLN A 109 16.57 1.08 -5.86
N ILE A 110 15.59 1.97 -5.67
CA ILE A 110 15.25 2.61 -4.39
C ILE A 110 14.05 1.91 -3.77
N LEU A 111 12.97 1.78 -4.56
CA LEU A 111 11.69 1.21 -4.13
C LEU A 111 11.01 0.57 -5.33
N ALA A 112 10.34 -0.53 -5.14
CA ALA A 112 9.51 -1.16 -6.17
C ALA A 112 8.21 -1.71 -5.55
N GLU A 113 7.13 -1.61 -6.30
CA GLU A 113 5.89 -2.32 -5.99
C GLU A 113 6.11 -3.83 -6.16
N ASP A 114 5.44 -4.63 -5.36
CA ASP A 114 5.46 -6.08 -5.51
C ASP A 114 4.52 -6.51 -6.64
N SER A 115 4.78 -7.67 -7.22
CA SER A 115 3.94 -8.23 -8.27
C SER A 115 2.52 -8.45 -7.74
N ASP A 116 1.53 -7.99 -8.50
CA ASP A 116 0.11 -7.98 -8.11
C ASP A 116 -0.15 -7.30 -6.74
N GLY A 117 0.78 -6.44 -6.32
CA GLY A 117 0.75 -5.79 -5.01
C GLY A 117 -0.34 -4.72 -4.86
N ARG A 118 -0.93 -4.22 -5.95
CA ARG A 118 -1.99 -3.21 -5.92
C ARG A 118 -3.34 -3.84 -6.14
N THR A 119 -4.26 -3.65 -5.18
CA THR A 119 -5.63 -4.14 -5.28
C THR A 119 -6.64 -3.04 -4.97
N PHE A 120 -7.77 -3.05 -5.71
CA PHE A 120 -8.91 -2.16 -5.49
C PHE A 120 -10.11 -3.02 -5.16
N THR A 121 -10.51 -3.06 -3.89
CA THR A 121 -11.70 -3.79 -3.45
C THR A 121 -12.88 -2.81 -3.36
N PRO A 122 -13.93 -2.97 -4.17
CA PRO A 122 -15.09 -2.09 -4.12
C PRO A 122 -15.72 -2.07 -2.73
N VAL A 123 -16.08 -0.89 -2.25
CA VAL A 123 -16.74 -0.69 -0.97
C VAL A 123 -17.83 0.38 -1.12
N GLU A 124 -18.88 0.24 -0.34
CA GLU A 124 -19.92 1.25 -0.22
C GLU A 124 -20.11 1.61 1.26
N VAL A 125 -19.97 2.89 1.56
CA VAL A 125 -20.14 3.41 2.92
C VAL A 125 -21.22 4.52 2.86
N GLU A 126 -22.30 4.32 3.58
CA GLU A 126 -23.45 5.28 3.64
C GLU A 126 -23.93 5.71 2.25
N GLY A 127 -24.00 4.78 1.29
CA GLY A 127 -24.44 5.05 -0.08
C GLY A 127 -23.36 5.64 -1.00
N THR A 128 -22.17 5.95 -0.48
CA THR A 128 -21.03 6.42 -1.27
C THR A 128 -20.17 5.23 -1.69
N LYS A 129 -19.96 5.10 -3.00
CA LYS A 129 -19.12 4.06 -3.58
C LYS A 129 -17.67 4.49 -3.63
N GLY A 130 -16.78 3.56 -3.34
CA GLY A 130 -15.34 3.77 -3.37
C GLY A 130 -14.57 2.46 -3.42
N TYR A 131 -13.31 2.52 -3.03
CA TYR A 131 -12.43 1.35 -2.98
C TYR A 131 -11.64 1.32 -1.68
N THR A 132 -11.52 0.15 -1.09
CA THR A 132 -10.39 -0.14 -0.20
C THR A 132 -9.19 -0.43 -1.09
N VAL A 133 -8.12 0.35 -0.92
CA VAL A 133 -6.89 0.23 -1.71
C VAL A 133 -5.81 -0.40 -0.86
N ARG A 134 -5.18 -1.46 -1.38
CA ARG A 134 -4.00 -2.07 -0.80
C ARG A 134 -2.83 -1.91 -1.76
N GLN A 135 -1.67 -1.51 -1.26
CA GLN A 135 -0.43 -1.45 -2.02
C GLN A 135 0.66 -2.21 -1.26
N VAL A 136 1.27 -3.16 -1.93
CA VAL A 136 2.42 -3.93 -1.42
C VAL A 136 3.66 -3.48 -2.17
N PHE A 137 4.74 -3.31 -1.42
CA PHE A 137 6.07 -3.08 -1.97
C PHE A 137 6.94 -4.31 -1.77
N GLN A 138 7.96 -4.45 -2.60
CA GLN A 138 8.94 -5.53 -2.47
C GLN A 138 9.59 -5.49 -1.09
N SER A 139 9.92 -6.67 -0.59
CA SER A 139 10.50 -6.82 0.74
C SER A 139 11.77 -6.00 0.89
N ALA A 140 11.80 -5.20 1.93
CA ALA A 140 12.97 -4.44 2.34
C ALA A 140 14.11 -5.37 2.80
N GLY A 141 15.34 -4.98 2.51
CA GLY A 141 16.53 -5.70 2.99
C GLY A 141 16.60 -5.79 4.52
N ASN A 142 17.33 -6.76 5.06
CA ASN A 142 17.41 -6.96 6.50
C ASN A 142 17.98 -5.75 7.27
N ASP A 143 18.77 -4.93 6.61
CA ASP A 143 19.42 -3.73 7.13
C ASP A 143 18.61 -2.45 6.91
N GLU A 144 17.40 -2.55 6.37
CA GLU A 144 16.50 -1.42 6.20
C GLU A 144 15.62 -1.22 7.43
N ALA A 145 15.40 0.02 7.80
CA ALA A 145 14.55 0.44 8.92
C ALA A 145 13.61 1.54 8.48
N PHE A 146 12.41 1.58 9.05
CA PHE A 146 11.36 2.54 8.71
C PHE A 146 10.97 3.38 9.91
N TYR A 147 10.87 4.69 9.70
CA TYR A 147 10.54 5.69 10.73
C TYR A 147 9.40 6.58 10.24
N GLY A 148 8.65 7.16 11.15
CA GLY A 148 7.58 8.11 10.81
C GLY A 148 6.22 7.71 11.35
N LEU A 149 5.18 7.77 10.52
CA LEU A 149 3.77 7.46 10.79
C LEU A 149 3.10 8.38 11.82
N GLY A 150 3.80 9.37 12.35
CA GLY A 150 3.28 10.31 13.35
C GLY A 150 3.73 9.99 14.77
N GLN A 151 2.86 10.24 15.75
CA GLN A 151 3.13 9.97 17.17
C GLN A 151 2.10 8.98 17.70
N HIS A 152 2.56 7.83 18.13
CA HIS A 152 1.75 6.73 18.65
C HIS A 152 2.13 6.42 20.11
N GLN A 153 1.18 5.83 20.85
CA GLN A 153 1.41 5.35 22.22
C GLN A 153 2.01 3.93 22.19
N ALA A 154 3.13 3.78 21.51
CA ALA A 154 3.85 2.52 21.42
C ALA A 154 5.35 2.79 21.61
N ASP A 155 6.07 1.82 22.13
CA ASP A 155 7.53 1.88 22.28
C ASP A 155 8.25 1.53 20.96
N GLU A 156 7.59 1.77 19.83
CA GLU A 156 8.11 1.46 18.52
C GLU A 156 8.85 2.66 17.94
N PHE A 157 10.12 2.47 17.62
CA PHE A 157 10.92 3.45 16.90
C PHE A 157 11.14 3.03 15.46
N ASN A 158 11.36 1.74 15.20
CA ASN A 158 11.48 1.16 13.88
C ASN A 158 10.24 0.34 13.55
N TYR A 159 9.50 0.79 12.54
CA TYR A 159 8.25 0.16 12.11
C TYR A 159 8.43 -1.03 11.14
N LYS A 160 9.66 -1.46 10.85
CA LYS A 160 9.87 -2.65 10.04
C LYS A 160 9.29 -3.90 10.72
N GLY A 161 8.41 -4.59 10.02
CA GLY A 161 7.72 -5.77 10.56
C GLY A 161 6.69 -5.46 11.65
N LYS A 162 6.28 -4.20 11.78
CA LYS A 162 5.25 -3.76 12.71
C LYS A 162 4.00 -3.33 11.95
N ASN A 163 2.85 -3.49 12.61
CA ASN A 163 1.57 -3.05 12.11
C ASN A 163 1.11 -1.81 12.87
N GLU A 164 0.64 -0.80 12.15
CA GLU A 164 0.12 0.42 12.74
C GLU A 164 -1.17 0.85 12.06
N GLU A 165 -2.21 1.10 12.84
CA GLU A 165 -3.44 1.69 12.37
C GLU A 165 -3.38 3.20 12.49
N LEU A 166 -3.44 3.89 11.36
CA LEU A 166 -3.34 5.35 11.28
C LEU A 166 -4.72 5.96 11.49
N PHE A 167 -5.17 5.91 12.73
CA PHE A 167 -6.42 6.47 13.20
C PHE A 167 -6.14 7.54 14.25
N GLN A 168 -6.58 8.77 14.00
CA GLN A 168 -6.29 9.90 14.87
C GLN A 168 -7.34 10.05 15.97
N TYR A 169 -6.86 10.19 17.21
CA TYR A 169 -7.67 10.49 18.39
C TYR A 169 -6.84 11.26 19.42
N ASN A 170 -7.40 11.55 20.59
CA ASN A 170 -6.87 12.48 21.57
C ASN A 170 -5.36 12.34 21.91
N THR A 171 -4.84 11.13 21.95
CA THR A 171 -3.44 10.85 22.36
C THR A 171 -2.57 10.31 21.21
N LYS A 172 -3.09 10.30 19.98
CA LYS A 172 -2.43 9.74 18.82
C LYS A 172 -2.49 10.72 17.64
N VAL A 173 -1.35 11.05 17.08
CA VAL A 173 -1.22 11.84 15.85
C VAL A 173 -0.81 10.91 14.73
N SER A 174 -1.66 10.76 13.73
CA SER A 174 -1.42 9.88 12.58
C SER A 174 -0.97 10.70 11.38
N VAL A 175 0.17 10.33 10.80
CA VAL A 175 0.72 10.94 9.59
C VAL A 175 1.09 9.83 8.63
N PRO A 176 0.44 9.70 7.45
CA PRO A 176 0.70 8.61 6.50
C PRO A 176 2.00 8.83 5.72
N PHE A 177 3.08 9.09 6.43
CA PHE A 177 4.41 9.33 5.88
C PHE A 177 5.45 8.48 6.59
N ILE A 178 6.24 7.75 5.80
CA ILE A 178 7.31 6.89 6.28
C ILE A 178 8.63 7.27 5.61
N VAL A 179 9.72 7.16 6.36
CA VAL A 179 11.08 7.40 5.89
C VAL A 179 11.91 6.14 6.11
N SER A 180 12.65 5.73 5.08
CA SER A 180 13.64 4.66 5.18
C SER A 180 15.04 5.22 5.50
N ASN A 181 15.82 4.44 6.27
CA ASN A 181 17.26 4.72 6.44
C ASN A 181 18.07 4.57 5.13
N LYS A 182 17.42 4.20 4.02
CA LYS A 182 17.98 4.17 2.67
C LYS A 182 17.79 5.51 1.93
N ASN A 183 17.43 6.59 2.66
CA ASN A 183 17.28 7.95 2.16
C ASN A 183 16.13 8.16 1.16
N TYR A 184 15.03 7.47 1.35
CA TYR A 184 13.79 7.77 0.65
C TYR A 184 12.61 7.85 1.64
N GLY A 185 11.52 8.44 1.20
CA GLY A 185 10.27 8.48 1.95
C GLY A 185 9.08 8.24 1.05
N VAL A 186 8.00 7.75 1.64
CA VAL A 186 6.71 7.53 0.98
C VAL A 186 5.64 8.26 1.77
N LEU A 187 4.95 9.21 1.12
CA LEU A 187 3.74 9.82 1.63
C LEU A 187 2.55 9.12 0.95
N TRP A 188 1.69 8.51 1.76
CA TRP A 188 0.42 7.98 1.29
C TRP A 188 -0.61 9.11 1.27
N ASP A 189 -0.88 9.65 0.08
CA ASP A 189 -1.79 10.78 -0.11
C ASP A 189 -3.25 10.35 0.10
N SER A 190 -3.61 10.18 1.36
CA SER A 190 -4.95 9.80 1.80
C SER A 190 -5.27 10.44 3.14
N TYR A 191 -6.52 10.84 3.30
CA TYR A 191 -7.11 11.30 4.57
C TYR A 191 -8.15 10.32 5.13
N SER A 192 -8.20 9.13 4.56
CA SER A 192 -9.02 8.01 5.05
C SER A 192 -8.29 7.21 6.11
N LEU A 193 -9.00 6.28 6.75
CA LEU A 193 -8.35 5.29 7.61
C LEU A 193 -7.30 4.52 6.82
N CYS A 194 -6.07 4.52 7.31
CA CYS A 194 -4.95 3.81 6.71
C CYS A 194 -4.39 2.79 7.70
N ARG A 195 -3.83 1.72 7.16
CA ARG A 195 -3.06 0.72 7.92
C ARG A 195 -1.70 0.56 7.27
N PHE A 196 -0.67 0.55 8.09
CA PHE A 196 0.70 0.29 7.66
C PHE A 196 1.15 -1.09 8.17
N GLY A 197 2.00 -1.77 7.44
CA GLY A 197 2.57 -3.05 7.80
C GLY A 197 1.93 -4.19 7.01
N ASP A 198 1.61 -5.30 7.67
CA ASP A 198 0.91 -6.44 7.10
C ASP A 198 -0.52 -6.54 7.68
N PRO A 199 -1.46 -5.73 7.16
CA PRO A 199 -2.80 -5.58 7.74
C PRO A 199 -3.75 -6.73 7.38
N ARG A 200 -3.24 -7.96 7.30
CA ARG A 200 -4.09 -9.15 7.12
C ARG A 200 -5.01 -9.32 8.33
N ASP A 201 -6.18 -9.86 8.08
CA ASP A 201 -7.08 -10.25 9.16
C ASP A 201 -6.43 -11.32 10.05
N TYR A 202 -6.70 -11.25 11.34
CA TYR A 202 -6.27 -12.28 12.27
C TYR A 202 -6.89 -13.62 11.91
N SER A 203 -6.05 -14.65 11.86
CA SER A 203 -6.50 -16.03 11.68
C SER A 203 -6.70 -16.71 13.03
N GLN A 204 -7.64 -17.66 13.07
CA GLN A 204 -7.73 -18.55 14.24
C GLN A 204 -6.45 -19.39 14.32
N LEU A 205 -5.84 -19.43 15.49
CA LEU A 205 -4.61 -20.18 15.69
C LEU A 205 -4.77 -21.67 15.33
N GLY A 206 -5.95 -22.23 15.61
CA GLY A 206 -6.30 -23.60 15.29
C GLY A 206 -6.43 -23.92 13.80
N ASP A 207 -6.65 -22.91 12.94
CA ASP A 207 -6.72 -23.08 11.48
C ASP A 207 -5.32 -23.19 10.85
N VAL A 208 -4.30 -22.67 11.55
CA VAL A 208 -2.91 -22.62 11.05
C VAL A 208 -2.05 -23.69 11.71
N PHE A 209 -2.29 -23.99 12.99
CA PHE A 209 -1.49 -24.92 13.78
C PHE A 209 -2.35 -26.01 14.42
N LYS A 210 -1.78 -27.19 14.61
CA LYS A 210 -2.36 -28.22 15.50
C LYS A 210 -2.09 -27.82 16.94
N LEU A 211 -3.15 -27.49 17.64
CA LEU A 211 -3.10 -27.08 19.05
C LEU A 211 -3.35 -28.27 19.96
N TYR A 212 -2.64 -28.34 21.09
CA TYR A 212 -2.84 -29.36 22.12
C TYR A 212 -2.93 -28.66 23.49
N ASP A 213 -3.90 -29.07 24.30
CA ASP A 213 -3.97 -28.63 25.68
C ASP A 213 -2.89 -29.32 26.55
N LYS A 214 -2.81 -28.97 27.82
CA LYS A 214 -1.82 -29.55 28.75
C LYS A 214 -1.98 -31.05 28.97
N GLU A 215 -3.17 -31.60 28.71
CA GLU A 215 -3.47 -33.05 28.75
C GLU A 215 -3.12 -33.74 27.41
N GLY A 216 -2.68 -33.02 26.40
CA GLY A 216 -2.38 -33.53 25.06
C GLY A 216 -3.59 -33.74 24.17
N LYS A 217 -4.75 -33.18 24.51
CA LYS A 217 -5.95 -33.25 23.69
C LYS A 217 -5.92 -32.18 22.61
N GLU A 218 -6.10 -32.60 21.36
CA GLU A 218 -6.05 -31.72 20.18
C GLU A 218 -7.24 -30.72 20.14
N GLY A 219 -7.00 -29.56 19.50
CA GLY A 219 -7.99 -28.54 19.14
C GLY A 219 -8.05 -27.35 20.09
N ALA A 220 -7.16 -27.22 21.07
CA ALA A 220 -7.12 -26.05 21.95
C ALA A 220 -5.77 -25.92 22.67
N LEU A 221 -5.57 -24.78 23.33
CA LEU A 221 -4.52 -24.58 24.34
C LEU A 221 -5.12 -24.53 25.73
N THR A 222 -4.29 -24.64 26.76
CA THR A 222 -4.67 -24.39 28.15
C THR A 222 -4.34 -22.95 28.53
N GLY A 223 -5.35 -22.15 28.77
CA GLY A 223 -5.23 -20.82 29.35
C GLY A 223 -5.14 -20.87 30.88
N THR A 224 -4.16 -20.19 31.45
CA THR A 224 -4.02 -20.02 32.92
C THR A 224 -4.07 -18.53 33.22
N TYR A 225 -5.12 -18.08 33.87
CA TYR A 225 -5.38 -16.70 34.21
C TYR A 225 -5.08 -16.46 35.68
N ILE A 226 -3.98 -15.79 35.97
CA ILE A 226 -3.53 -15.47 37.32
C ILE A 226 -3.99 -14.04 37.65
N PRO A 227 -4.94 -13.88 38.54
CA PRO A 227 -5.42 -12.54 38.93
C PRO A 227 -4.36 -11.77 39.70
N GLY A 228 -4.25 -10.45 39.45
CA GLY A 228 -3.34 -9.57 40.15
C GLY A 228 -3.74 -9.26 41.62
N LYS A 229 -4.87 -9.78 42.12
CA LYS A 229 -5.39 -9.61 43.47
C LYS A 229 -5.26 -10.91 44.25
N LYS A 230 -4.82 -10.80 45.54
CA LYS A 230 -4.51 -11.95 46.40
C LYS A 230 -5.71 -12.87 46.71
N ASP A 231 -6.93 -12.39 46.63
CA ASP A 231 -8.14 -13.11 47.05
C ASP A 231 -8.98 -13.65 45.89
N VAL A 232 -8.40 -13.70 44.69
CA VAL A 232 -9.09 -14.22 43.51
C VAL A 232 -8.36 -15.48 43.05
N GLU A 233 -9.11 -16.56 42.85
CA GLU A 233 -8.55 -17.83 42.42
C GLU A 233 -8.03 -17.77 40.96
N THR A 234 -6.96 -18.52 40.68
CA THR A 234 -6.42 -18.72 39.33
C THR A 234 -7.42 -19.52 38.50
N LEU A 235 -7.85 -18.97 37.38
CA LEU A 235 -8.70 -19.67 36.43
C LEU A 235 -7.84 -20.45 35.44
N VAL A 236 -8.12 -21.74 35.29
CA VAL A 236 -7.53 -22.60 34.26
C VAL A 236 -8.64 -23.14 33.38
N ARG A 237 -8.58 -22.87 32.10
CA ARG A 237 -9.58 -23.37 31.15
C ARG A 237 -8.99 -23.71 29.79
N ARG A 238 -9.75 -24.47 29.02
CA ARG A 238 -9.42 -24.81 27.66
C ARG A 238 -9.85 -23.66 26.72
N GLU A 239 -8.91 -23.19 25.90
CA GLU A 239 -9.11 -22.12 24.92
C GLU A 239 -9.06 -22.69 23.50
N ASP A 240 -10.18 -22.67 22.82
CA ASP A 240 -10.36 -23.21 21.46
C ASP A 240 -10.51 -22.12 20.39
N SER A 241 -10.63 -20.87 20.82
CA SER A 241 -10.75 -19.69 19.95
C SER A 241 -9.62 -18.70 20.25
N LEU A 242 -8.57 -18.75 19.47
CA LEU A 242 -7.38 -17.92 19.61
C LEU A 242 -7.05 -17.24 18.28
N LEU A 243 -7.01 -15.91 18.27
CA LEU A 243 -6.62 -15.08 17.14
C LEU A 243 -5.17 -14.60 17.28
N PHE A 244 -4.44 -14.51 16.17
CA PHE A 244 -3.10 -13.96 16.12
C PHE A 244 -2.86 -13.20 14.82
#